data_4f1fa033a4b99480fc72be27c70a331e
#
_entry.id   4f1fa033a4b99480fc72be27c70a331e
#
_cell.length_a   1.000
_cell.length_b   1.000
_cell.length_c   1.000
_cell.angle_alpha   90.00
_cell.angle_beta   90.00
_cell.angle_gamma   90.00
#
_symmetry.space_group_name_H-M   'P 1'
#
loop_
_entity.id
_entity.type
_entity.pdbx_description
1 polymer ?
#
loop_
_entity_poly.entity_id
_entity_poly.type
_entity_poly.pdbx_seq_one_letter_code
_entity_poly.pdbx_strand_id
1 'polypeptide(L)'
;MMAHSDVLVTVYSTMVVETAVHDTPIVAAVIDVPGGWNKPRKFSLSLKKIGNWPTHKRFRDARAGRVASNERELCEGINLYLKNPALDAAERRKFVEDEITFTDGNSGKHTAEFILKVINLPQSRREQREV
;
A
#
# COMPACT_ATOMS: atom_id res chain seq x y z
N MET A 1 10.22 -10.38 -7.08
CA MET A 1 8.92 -11.05 -7.24
C MET A 1 7.86 -10.05 -7.73
N MET A 2 7.58 -8.96 -7.01
CA MET A 2 6.53 -7.98 -7.41
C MET A 2 6.76 -7.34 -8.78
N ALA A 3 8.00 -6.98 -9.11
CA ALA A 3 8.38 -6.38 -10.40
C ALA A 3 8.18 -7.30 -11.64
N HIS A 4 7.90 -8.58 -11.41
CA HIS A 4 7.73 -9.58 -12.48
C HIS A 4 6.37 -10.27 -12.39
N SER A 5 5.45 -9.70 -11.62
CA SER A 5 4.09 -10.19 -11.50
C SER A 5 3.18 -9.39 -12.43
N ASP A 6 2.23 -10.06 -13.06
CA ASP A 6 1.23 -9.41 -13.92
C ASP A 6 0.17 -8.68 -13.09
N VAL A 7 -0.20 -9.24 -11.94
CA VAL A 7 -1.18 -8.67 -11.00
C VAL A 7 -0.83 -9.11 -9.59
N LEU A 8 -0.88 -8.20 -8.62
CA LEU A 8 -0.87 -8.53 -7.19
C LEU A 8 -2.29 -8.70 -6.69
N VAL A 9 -2.58 -9.84 -6.08
CA VAL A 9 -3.80 -10.02 -5.26
C VAL A 9 -3.39 -10.01 -3.80
N THR A 10 -3.94 -9.11 -3.01
CA THR A 10 -3.59 -8.96 -1.60
C THR A 10 -4.79 -8.57 -0.75
N VAL A 11 -4.68 -8.85 0.55
CA VAL A 11 -5.60 -8.33 1.55
C VAL A 11 -4.88 -7.19 2.25
N TYR A 12 -5.04 -5.99 1.84
CA TYR A 12 -4.41 -4.80 2.42
C TYR A 12 -3.10 -5.04 3.20
N SER A 13 -1.99 -4.68 2.59
CA SER A 13 -0.64 -4.86 3.14
C SER A 13 0.23 -3.70 2.67
N THR A 14 1.36 -3.45 3.33
CA THR A 14 2.42 -2.56 2.82
C THR A 14 2.92 -2.97 1.44
N MET A 15 2.76 -4.25 1.07
CA MET A 15 3.03 -4.75 -0.28
C MET A 15 2.30 -3.98 -1.38
N VAL A 16 1.17 -3.33 -1.06
CA VAL A 16 0.45 -2.46 -2.00
C VAL A 16 1.34 -1.31 -2.47
N VAL A 17 2.04 -0.65 -1.53
CA VAL A 17 2.94 0.47 -1.84
C VAL A 17 4.15 -0.03 -2.64
N GLU A 18 4.79 -1.10 -2.18
CA GLU A 18 5.96 -1.69 -2.85
C GLU A 18 5.63 -2.16 -4.28
N THR A 19 4.44 -2.75 -4.47
CA THR A 19 3.98 -3.20 -5.79
C THR A 19 3.66 -2.03 -6.71
N ALA A 20 3.08 -0.94 -6.17
CA ALA A 20 2.79 0.26 -6.94
C ALA A 20 4.07 0.93 -7.48
N VAL A 21 5.21 0.87 -6.75
CA VAL A 21 6.53 1.35 -7.23
C VAL A 21 6.94 0.67 -8.54
N HIS A 22 6.57 -0.59 -8.71
CA HIS A 22 6.86 -1.35 -9.93
C HIS A 22 5.79 -1.20 -11.02
N ASP A 23 4.82 -0.32 -10.81
CA ASP A 23 3.64 -0.11 -11.68
C ASP A 23 2.85 -1.42 -11.95
N THR A 24 3.00 -2.42 -11.09
CA THR A 24 2.24 -3.67 -11.17
C THR A 24 0.79 -3.44 -10.72
N PRO A 25 -0.21 -3.90 -11.48
CA PRO A 25 -1.62 -3.79 -11.11
C PRO A 25 -1.96 -4.51 -9.79
N ILE A 26 -2.91 -3.96 -9.04
CA ILE A 26 -3.24 -4.43 -7.70
C ILE A 26 -4.74 -4.67 -7.56
N VAL A 27 -5.12 -5.84 -7.06
CA VAL A 27 -6.49 -6.15 -6.63
C VAL A 27 -6.49 -6.45 -5.14
N ALA A 28 -7.11 -5.57 -4.37
CA ALA A 28 -7.28 -5.76 -2.93
C ALA A 28 -8.54 -6.59 -2.65
N ALA A 29 -8.37 -7.81 -2.16
CA ALA A 29 -9.47 -8.70 -1.81
C ALA A 29 -9.95 -8.46 -0.38
N VAL A 30 -11.15 -7.87 -0.21
CA VAL A 30 -11.79 -7.61 1.10
C VAL A 30 -12.97 -8.56 1.32
N ILE A 31 -12.73 -9.85 1.10
CA ILE A 31 -13.75 -10.89 1.13
C ILE A 31 -13.74 -11.58 2.49
N ASP A 32 -14.79 -11.34 3.28
CA ASP A 32 -15.01 -12.07 4.52
C ASP A 32 -15.72 -13.41 4.19
N VAL A 33 -15.04 -14.53 4.44
CA VAL A 33 -15.58 -15.88 4.19
C VAL A 33 -16.37 -16.35 5.41
N PRO A 34 -17.70 -16.56 5.31
CA PRO A 34 -18.49 -17.09 6.40
C PRO A 34 -18.01 -18.48 6.84
N GLY A 35 -17.76 -18.66 8.13
CA GLY A 35 -17.35 -19.96 8.70
C GLY A 35 -15.94 -20.40 8.39
N GLY A 36 -15.13 -19.60 7.66
CA GLY A 36 -13.73 -19.88 7.39
C GLY A 36 -12.82 -19.68 8.60
N TRP A 37 -11.52 -19.70 8.36
CA TRP A 37 -10.48 -19.43 9.38
C TRP A 37 -10.58 -18.03 10.00
N ASN A 38 -11.35 -17.13 9.36
CA ASN A 38 -11.76 -15.83 9.87
C ASN A 38 -12.92 -15.89 10.89
N LYS A 39 -13.20 -17.04 11.50
CA LYS A 39 -14.17 -17.09 12.61
C LYS A 39 -13.85 -15.97 13.59
N PRO A 40 -14.84 -15.19 14.05
CA PRO A 40 -14.60 -14.07 14.94
C PRO A 40 -13.94 -14.59 16.21
N ARG A 41 -12.63 -14.47 16.26
CA ARG A 41 -11.88 -14.54 17.51
C ARG A 41 -12.13 -13.19 18.20
N LYS A 42 -11.97 -13.16 19.52
CA LYS A 42 -12.16 -11.96 20.34
C LYS A 42 -11.47 -10.69 19.79
N PHE A 43 -10.52 -10.85 18.84
CA PHE A 43 -9.73 -9.81 18.16
C PHE A 43 -9.72 -9.93 16.63
N SER A 44 -10.52 -10.80 16.01
CA SER A 44 -10.54 -10.87 14.55
C SER A 44 -11.37 -9.72 13.99
N LEU A 45 -10.70 -8.86 13.26
CA LEU A 45 -11.33 -7.83 12.48
C LEU A 45 -11.77 -8.42 11.14
N SER A 46 -12.96 -8.08 10.67
CA SER A 46 -13.35 -8.41 9.31
C SER A 46 -12.43 -7.67 8.32
N LEU A 47 -12.16 -8.28 7.17
CA LEU A 47 -11.36 -7.65 6.12
C LEU A 47 -11.98 -6.34 5.64
N LYS A 48 -13.31 -6.24 5.64
CA LYS A 48 -14.04 -5.01 5.35
C LYS A 48 -13.73 -3.89 6.35
N LYS A 49 -13.57 -4.20 7.65
CA LYS A 49 -13.16 -3.23 8.66
C LYS A 49 -11.71 -2.80 8.48
N ILE A 50 -10.81 -3.75 8.23
CA ILE A 50 -9.39 -3.46 7.96
C ILE A 50 -9.26 -2.53 6.75
N GLY A 51 -10.05 -2.74 5.70
CA GLY A 51 -10.07 -1.89 4.52
C GLY A 51 -10.46 -0.44 4.76
N ASN A 52 -11.03 -0.12 5.91
CA ASN A 52 -11.36 1.24 6.30
C ASN A 52 -10.28 1.92 7.17
N TRP A 53 -9.19 1.23 7.50
CA TRP A 53 -8.08 1.84 8.22
C TRP A 53 -7.40 2.93 7.38
N PRO A 54 -6.84 3.97 8.00
CA PRO A 54 -6.26 5.12 7.29
C PRO A 54 -5.25 4.73 6.21
N THR A 55 -4.38 3.75 6.48
CA THR A 55 -3.36 3.27 5.53
C THR A 55 -3.96 2.64 4.28
N HIS A 56 -5.06 1.91 4.42
CA HIS A 56 -5.73 1.23 3.29
C HIS A 56 -6.71 2.15 2.57
N LYS A 57 -7.26 3.11 3.32
CA LYS A 57 -8.14 4.13 2.77
C LYS A 57 -7.43 4.96 1.71
N ARG A 58 -6.16 5.33 1.91
CA ARG A 58 -5.36 6.10 0.94
C ARG A 58 -5.25 5.40 -0.41
N PHE A 59 -4.92 4.10 -0.42
CA PHE A 59 -4.87 3.30 -1.65
C PHE A 59 -6.21 3.31 -2.40
N ARG A 60 -7.30 3.10 -1.67
CA ARG A 60 -8.64 3.07 -2.24
C ARG A 60 -9.06 4.44 -2.79
N ASP A 61 -8.83 5.50 -2.02
CA ASP A 61 -9.20 6.88 -2.41
C ASP A 61 -8.37 7.36 -3.60
N ALA A 62 -7.09 6.94 -3.68
CA ALA A 62 -6.22 7.19 -4.82
C ALA A 62 -6.63 6.42 -6.09
N ARG A 63 -7.50 5.40 -5.97
CA ARG A 63 -7.88 4.49 -7.06
C ARG A 63 -6.68 3.80 -7.72
N ALA A 64 -5.62 3.59 -6.95
CA ALA A 64 -4.37 2.99 -7.43
C ALA A 64 -4.48 1.48 -7.77
N GLY A 65 -5.67 0.91 -7.61
CA GLY A 65 -6.00 -0.47 -7.94
C GLY A 65 -7.47 -0.75 -7.68
N ARG A 66 -7.87 -2.00 -7.85
CA ARG A 66 -9.24 -2.46 -7.65
C ARG A 66 -9.43 -3.02 -6.24
N VAL A 67 -10.65 -2.84 -5.70
CA VAL A 67 -11.07 -3.46 -4.43
C VAL A 67 -12.20 -4.43 -4.74
N ALA A 68 -12.02 -5.69 -4.35
CA ALA A 68 -12.99 -6.74 -4.56
C ALA A 68 -13.63 -7.15 -3.23
N SER A 69 -14.95 -7.07 -3.14
CA SER A 69 -15.73 -7.43 -1.95
C SER A 69 -16.38 -8.82 -2.04
N ASN A 70 -16.25 -9.47 -3.18
CA ASN A 70 -16.74 -10.81 -3.47
C ASN A 70 -15.90 -11.46 -4.58
N GLU A 71 -16.08 -12.78 -4.77
CA GLU A 71 -15.32 -13.58 -5.73
C GLU A 71 -15.50 -13.10 -7.18
N ARG A 72 -16.70 -12.66 -7.55
CA ARG A 72 -16.95 -12.16 -8.90
C ARG A 72 -16.12 -10.90 -9.18
N GLU A 73 -16.16 -9.93 -8.29
CA GLU A 73 -15.36 -8.70 -8.41
C GLU A 73 -13.85 -8.99 -8.43
N LEU A 74 -13.40 -10.01 -7.67
CA LEU A 74 -12.02 -10.45 -7.67
C LEU A 74 -11.61 -10.98 -9.05
N CYS A 75 -12.39 -11.90 -9.61
CA CYS A 75 -12.12 -12.45 -10.94
C CYS A 75 -12.20 -11.39 -12.04
N GLU A 76 -13.18 -10.50 -11.96
CA GLU A 76 -13.32 -9.38 -12.90
C GLU A 76 -12.12 -8.44 -12.85
N GLY A 77 -11.67 -8.06 -11.64
CA GLY A 77 -10.51 -7.19 -11.43
C GLY A 77 -9.21 -7.79 -11.97
N ILE A 78 -8.96 -9.07 -11.67
CA ILE A 78 -7.78 -9.80 -12.19
C ILE A 78 -7.81 -9.85 -13.72
N ASN A 79 -8.93 -10.30 -14.30
CA ASN A 79 -9.06 -10.42 -15.76
C ASN A 79 -8.95 -9.08 -16.48
N LEU A 80 -9.43 -8.00 -15.85
CA LEU A 80 -9.32 -6.64 -16.38
C LEU A 80 -7.86 -6.23 -16.52
N TYR A 81 -7.06 -6.43 -15.48
CA TYR A 81 -5.64 -6.08 -15.47
C TYR A 81 -4.79 -7.00 -16.34
N LEU A 82 -5.11 -8.29 -16.41
CA LEU A 82 -4.43 -9.19 -17.37
C LEU A 82 -4.66 -8.79 -18.83
N LYS A 83 -5.83 -8.21 -19.15
CA LYS A 83 -6.13 -7.70 -20.50
C LYS A 83 -5.54 -6.32 -20.75
N ASN A 84 -5.46 -5.48 -19.74
CA ASN A 84 -4.95 -4.11 -19.84
C ASN A 84 -4.14 -3.73 -18.60
N PRO A 85 -2.85 -4.11 -18.53
CA PRO A 85 -1.98 -3.80 -17.39
C PRO A 85 -1.78 -2.29 -17.15
N ALA A 86 -1.92 -1.46 -18.20
CA ALA A 86 -1.77 -0.02 -18.11
C ALA A 86 -2.98 0.70 -17.48
N LEU A 87 -4.08 -0.02 -17.26
CA LEU A 87 -5.24 0.55 -16.60
C LEU A 87 -4.86 1.01 -15.18
N ASP A 88 -5.36 2.17 -14.78
CA ASP A 88 -5.09 2.83 -13.49
C ASP A 88 -3.58 3.11 -13.23
N ALA A 89 -2.72 3.11 -14.28
CA ALA A 89 -1.28 3.36 -14.12
C ALA A 89 -0.96 4.79 -13.67
N ALA A 90 -1.75 5.77 -14.10
CA ALA A 90 -1.59 7.16 -13.67
C ALA A 90 -1.91 7.32 -12.19
N GLU A 91 -2.96 6.68 -11.72
CA GLU A 91 -3.41 6.64 -10.32
C GLU A 91 -2.39 5.93 -9.44
N ARG A 92 -1.80 4.81 -9.92
CA ARG A 92 -0.72 4.11 -9.20
C ARG A 92 0.51 5.00 -9.04
N ARG A 93 0.95 5.68 -10.11
CA ARG A 93 2.10 6.60 -10.04
C ARG A 93 1.84 7.73 -9.06
N LYS A 94 0.66 8.35 -9.14
CA LYS A 94 0.28 9.41 -8.20
C LYS A 94 0.26 8.89 -6.76
N PHE A 95 -0.25 7.71 -6.51
CA PHE A 95 -0.24 7.08 -5.19
C PHE A 95 1.19 6.88 -4.67
N VAL A 96 2.13 6.45 -5.51
CA VAL A 96 3.55 6.32 -5.15
C VAL A 96 4.15 7.68 -4.79
N GLU A 97 3.89 8.72 -5.56
CA GLU A 97 4.35 10.09 -5.28
C GLU A 97 3.81 10.64 -3.95
N ASP A 98 2.56 10.31 -3.61
CA ASP A 98 1.91 10.75 -2.38
C ASP A 98 2.40 9.95 -1.13
N GLU A 99 2.80 8.66 -1.30
CA GLU A 99 3.17 7.78 -0.17
C GLU A 99 4.68 7.62 0.02
N ILE A 100 5.51 7.87 -0.98
CA ILE A 100 6.94 7.62 -0.94
C ILE A 100 7.73 8.89 -1.24
N THR A 101 8.53 9.29 -0.27
CA THR A 101 9.35 10.50 -0.39
C THR A 101 10.52 10.32 -1.38
N PHE A 102 11.13 9.12 -1.44
CA PHE A 102 12.29 8.82 -2.27
C PHE A 102 12.11 7.49 -2.99
N THR A 103 12.20 7.50 -4.31
CA THR A 103 12.11 6.30 -5.17
C THR A 103 13.43 5.97 -5.88
N ASP A 104 14.52 6.66 -5.49
CA ASP A 104 15.83 6.56 -6.12
C ASP A 104 16.69 5.37 -5.64
N GLY A 105 16.15 4.51 -4.77
CA GLY A 105 16.86 3.38 -4.17
C GLY A 105 17.87 3.75 -3.08
N ASN A 106 17.98 5.04 -2.73
CA ASN A 106 18.98 5.55 -1.78
C ASN A 106 18.40 5.84 -0.37
N SER A 107 17.29 5.24 0.00
CA SER A 107 16.59 5.50 1.29
C SER A 107 17.53 5.37 2.50
N GLY A 108 18.42 4.36 2.51
CA GLY A 108 19.43 4.20 3.58
C GLY A 108 20.40 5.37 3.67
N LYS A 109 20.87 5.88 2.52
CA LYS A 109 21.75 7.05 2.44
C LYS A 109 21.03 8.29 2.95
N HIS A 110 19.83 8.57 2.47
CA HIS A 110 19.03 9.71 2.91
C HIS A 110 18.75 9.68 4.42
N THR A 111 18.47 8.49 4.96
CA THR A 111 18.26 8.30 6.40
C THR A 111 19.55 8.59 7.18
N ALA A 112 20.69 8.07 6.74
CA ALA A 112 21.98 8.32 7.38
C ALA A 112 22.36 9.80 7.35
N GLU A 113 22.19 10.47 6.23
CA GLU A 113 22.45 11.91 6.08
C GLU A 113 21.55 12.74 7.00
N PHE A 114 20.27 12.36 7.10
CA PHE A 114 19.33 13.02 8.01
C PHE A 114 19.74 12.83 9.48
N ILE A 115 20.11 11.61 9.89
CA ILE A 115 20.57 11.32 11.26
C ILE A 115 21.81 12.16 11.58
N LEU A 116 22.81 12.16 10.70
CA LEU A 116 24.03 12.95 10.88
C LEU A 116 23.72 14.45 11.00
N LYS A 117 22.83 14.97 10.19
CA LYS A 117 22.38 16.35 10.28
C LYS A 117 21.73 16.67 11.63
N VAL A 118 20.89 15.77 12.14
CA VAL A 118 20.22 15.94 13.44
C VAL A 118 21.21 15.89 14.60
N ILE A 119 22.18 14.96 14.57
CA ILE A 119 23.21 14.82 15.61
C ILE A 119 24.09 16.06 15.68
N ASN A 120 24.42 16.65 14.52
CA ASN A 120 25.28 17.82 14.42
C ASN A 120 24.56 19.16 14.66
N LEU A 121 23.24 19.14 14.92
CA LEU A 121 22.53 20.35 15.29
C LEU A 121 22.95 20.84 16.69
N PRO A 122 23.12 22.16 16.93
CA PRO A 122 23.36 22.72 18.25
C PRO A 122 22.28 22.28 19.25
N GLN A 123 22.66 22.02 20.50
CA GLN A 123 21.74 21.56 21.57
C GLN A 123 20.52 22.46 21.74
N SER A 124 20.67 23.77 21.59
CA SER A 124 19.57 24.75 21.67
C SER A 124 18.41 24.49 20.68
N ARG A 125 18.64 23.73 19.60
CA ARG A 125 17.58 23.33 18.64
C ARG A 125 17.00 21.95 18.91
N ARG A 126 17.58 21.16 19.82
CA ARG A 126 17.05 19.84 20.18
C ARG A 126 15.86 19.96 21.14
N GLU A 127 15.93 20.90 22.08
CA GLU A 127 14.90 21.12 23.10
C GLU A 127 13.57 21.65 22.53
N GLN A 128 13.57 22.29 21.36
CA GLN A 128 12.36 22.83 20.74
C GLN A 128 11.53 21.78 19.96
N ARG A 129 11.98 20.51 19.88
CA ARG A 129 11.29 19.44 19.15
C ARG A 129 10.63 18.39 20.07
N GLU A 130 10.78 18.54 21.39
CA GLU A 130 10.17 17.64 22.40
C GLU A 130 8.86 18.19 22.99
N VAL A 131 8.24 19.19 22.33
CA VAL A 131 6.94 19.76 22.73
C VAL A 131 5.89 19.44 21.70
#